data_fc7861ffe2cd0943b8b8c39029105928
#
_entry.id   fc7861ffe2cd0943b8b8c39029105928
#
_cell.length_a   1.000
_cell.length_b   1.000
_cell.length_c   1.000
_cell.angle_alpha   90.00
_cell.angle_beta   90.00
_cell.angle_gamma   90.00
#
_symmetry.space_group_name_H-M   'P 1'
#
loop_
_entity.id
_entity.type
_entity.pdbx_description
1 polymer ?
#
loop_
_entity_poly.entity_id
_entity_poly.type
_entity_poly.pdbx_seq_one_letter_code
_entity_poly.pdbx_strand_id
1 'polypeptide(L)'
;MFPKKILTLLVFLIISFSNITKTFSMEPDVFVQSTVNRASKVLSSNIGKEQKIEQLKLIADETVDIKIIGLYALGPYRKELNDDQKNKYALLFKEYFLKTFSSRLAEYSNPEIEVTSKEKLNEKYTIVLSSLIATETRPEVKINWRIYTKD
;
A
#
# COMPACT_ATOMS: atom_id res chain seq x y z
N MET A 1 -33.04 -0.57 -50.24
CA MET A 1 -31.86 -1.40 -50.55
C MET A 1 -30.65 -0.53 -50.36
N PHE A 2 -30.00 -0.62 -49.18
CA PHE A 2 -28.81 0.21 -48.86
C PHE A 2 -27.58 -0.31 -49.63
N PRO A 3 -26.80 0.55 -50.24
CA PRO A 3 -25.65 0.12 -51.05
C PRO A 3 -24.59 -0.55 -50.16
N LYS A 4 -24.14 -1.74 -50.61
CA LYS A 4 -23.14 -2.57 -49.86
C LYS A 4 -21.91 -1.83 -49.36
N LYS A 5 -21.50 -0.73 -50.02
CA LYS A 5 -20.38 0.13 -49.65
C LYS A 5 -20.58 0.89 -48.35
N ILE A 6 -21.83 1.24 -47.98
CA ILE A 6 -22.13 1.95 -46.72
C ILE A 6 -22.05 0.99 -45.54
N LEU A 7 -22.47 -0.28 -45.73
CA LEU A 7 -22.40 -1.31 -44.71
C LEU A 7 -20.94 -1.65 -44.35
N THR A 8 -20.04 -1.70 -45.33
CA THR A 8 -18.61 -1.96 -45.12
C THR A 8 -17.93 -0.81 -44.36
N LEU A 9 -18.33 0.43 -44.63
CA LEU A 9 -17.82 1.60 -43.93
C LEU A 9 -18.27 1.63 -42.45
N LEU A 10 -19.53 1.21 -42.18
CA LEU A 10 -20.07 1.16 -40.83
C LEU A 10 -19.40 0.09 -39.96
N VAL A 11 -19.05 -1.08 -40.57
CA VAL A 11 -18.31 -2.15 -39.88
C VAL A 11 -16.88 -1.72 -39.57
N PHE A 12 -16.24 -0.93 -40.43
CA PHE A 12 -14.88 -0.41 -40.18
C PHE A 12 -14.85 0.65 -39.06
N LEU A 13 -15.94 1.42 -38.89
CA LEU A 13 -16.04 2.44 -37.84
C LEU A 13 -16.26 1.82 -36.44
N ILE A 14 -16.86 0.64 -36.35
CA ILE A 14 -17.12 -0.06 -35.07
C ILE A 14 -15.84 -0.70 -34.50
N ILE A 15 -14.86 -1.04 -35.34
CA ILE A 15 -13.59 -1.68 -34.90
C ILE A 15 -12.61 -0.68 -34.27
N SER A 16 -12.80 0.64 -34.48
CA SER A 16 -11.89 1.67 -34.02
C SER A 16 -12.09 2.12 -32.57
N PHE A 17 -13.09 1.60 -31.84
CA PHE A 17 -13.30 1.88 -30.43
C PHE A 17 -12.87 0.71 -29.52
N SER A 18 -11.69 0.16 -29.78
CA SER A 18 -10.99 -0.60 -28.74
C SER A 18 -10.50 0.41 -27.71
N ASN A 19 -11.33 0.70 -26.72
CA ASN A 19 -10.91 1.42 -25.51
C ASN A 19 -9.79 0.61 -24.86
N ILE A 20 -8.56 0.96 -25.18
CA ILE A 20 -7.41 0.55 -24.39
C ILE A 20 -7.54 1.30 -23.07
N THR A 21 -8.27 0.74 -22.14
CA THR A 21 -8.20 1.17 -20.74
C THR A 21 -6.79 0.84 -20.25
N LYS A 22 -5.87 1.80 -20.42
CA LYS A 22 -4.63 1.76 -19.65
C LYS A 22 -5.05 1.79 -18.19
N THR A 23 -4.97 0.66 -17.52
CA THR A 23 -5.03 0.61 -16.06
C THR A 23 -3.83 1.44 -15.57
N PHE A 24 -4.10 2.66 -15.13
CA PHE A 24 -3.08 3.50 -14.53
C PHE A 24 -2.79 2.89 -13.16
N SER A 25 -1.80 2.01 -13.09
CA SER A 25 -1.21 1.61 -11.82
C SER A 25 -0.47 2.82 -11.25
N MET A 26 -0.78 3.18 -10.01
CA MET A 26 -0.08 4.26 -9.32
C MET A 26 1.40 3.90 -9.17
N GLU A 27 2.30 4.83 -9.50
CA GLU A 27 3.73 4.64 -9.30
C GLU A 27 4.06 4.34 -7.83
N PRO A 28 4.98 3.41 -7.53
CA PRO A 28 5.27 2.97 -6.17
C PRO A 28 5.67 4.09 -5.20
N ASP A 29 6.44 5.06 -5.63
CA ASP A 29 6.84 6.22 -4.83
C ASP A 29 5.67 7.16 -4.56
N VAL A 30 4.80 7.37 -5.54
CA VAL A 30 3.57 8.16 -5.38
C VAL A 30 2.61 7.45 -4.40
N PHE A 31 2.50 6.13 -4.48
CA PHE A 31 1.71 5.35 -3.54
C PHE A 31 2.21 5.50 -2.10
N VAL A 32 3.52 5.35 -1.87
CA VAL A 32 4.13 5.53 -0.54
C VAL A 32 3.93 6.96 -0.06
N GLN A 33 4.23 7.98 -0.88
CA GLN A 33 4.05 9.39 -0.50
C GLN A 33 2.60 9.71 -0.13
N SER A 34 1.65 9.21 -0.92
CA SER A 34 0.22 9.37 -0.62
C SER A 34 -0.16 8.72 0.72
N THR A 35 0.34 7.50 0.97
CA THR A 35 0.06 6.76 2.21
C THR A 35 0.62 7.47 3.43
N VAL A 36 1.88 7.91 3.38
CA VAL A 36 2.50 8.62 4.51
C VAL A 36 1.87 9.98 4.75
N ASN A 37 1.45 10.69 3.69
CA ASN A 37 0.73 11.97 3.82
C ASN A 37 -0.62 11.78 4.52
N ARG A 38 -1.37 10.71 4.20
CA ARG A 38 -2.62 10.36 4.90
C ARG A 38 -2.37 10.10 6.38
N ALA A 39 -1.36 9.32 6.72
CA ALA A 39 -0.99 9.03 8.10
C ALA A 39 -0.55 10.30 8.86
N SER A 40 0.32 11.12 8.27
CA SER A 40 0.77 12.40 8.84
C SER A 40 -0.40 13.35 9.11
N LYS A 41 -1.38 13.43 8.19
CA LYS A 41 -2.59 14.23 8.37
C LYS A 41 -3.41 13.78 9.58
N VAL A 42 -3.56 12.47 9.78
CA VAL A 42 -4.24 11.92 10.97
C VAL A 42 -3.46 12.29 12.24
N LEU A 43 -2.15 12.11 12.23
CA LEU A 43 -1.30 12.37 13.40
C LEU A 43 -1.24 13.85 13.79
N SER A 44 -1.31 14.74 12.80
CA SER A 44 -1.33 16.19 13.01
C SER A 44 -2.73 16.77 13.33
N SER A 45 -3.78 15.94 13.23
CA SER A 45 -5.14 16.38 13.51
C SER A 45 -5.39 16.59 15.01
N ASN A 46 -6.37 17.45 15.33
CA ASN A 46 -6.78 17.72 16.73
C ASN A 46 -7.88 16.78 17.21
N ILE A 47 -7.73 15.46 16.96
CA ILE A 47 -8.65 14.42 17.45
C ILE A 47 -7.99 13.62 18.56
N GLY A 48 -8.79 12.91 19.37
CA GLY A 48 -8.29 12.06 20.46
C GLY A 48 -7.37 10.94 19.99
N LYS A 49 -6.48 10.46 20.89
CA LYS A 49 -5.49 9.41 20.57
C LYS A 49 -6.15 8.14 20.05
N GLU A 50 -7.26 7.72 20.64
CA GLU A 50 -8.03 6.55 20.23
C GLU A 50 -8.56 6.68 18.81
N GLN A 51 -9.08 7.85 18.45
CA GLN A 51 -9.56 8.14 17.11
C GLN A 51 -8.41 8.12 16.08
N LYS A 52 -7.23 8.65 16.45
CA LYS A 52 -6.02 8.55 15.60
C LYS A 52 -5.66 7.09 15.37
N ILE A 53 -5.64 6.27 16.41
CA ILE A 53 -5.33 4.83 16.32
C ILE A 53 -6.29 4.14 15.35
N GLU A 54 -7.61 4.37 15.46
CA GLU A 54 -8.59 3.74 14.58
C GLU A 54 -8.42 4.18 13.11
N GLN A 55 -8.15 5.45 12.84
CA GLN A 55 -7.90 5.91 11.48
C GLN A 55 -6.59 5.34 10.91
N LEU A 56 -5.54 5.22 11.73
CA LEU A 56 -4.28 4.61 11.31
C LEU A 56 -4.42 3.11 11.03
N LYS A 57 -5.27 2.39 11.79
CA LYS A 57 -5.60 0.98 11.49
C LYS A 57 -6.24 0.84 10.11
N LEU A 58 -7.19 1.72 9.77
CA LEU A 58 -7.83 1.70 8.45
C LEU A 58 -6.81 1.93 7.34
N ILE A 59 -5.93 2.93 7.48
CA ILE A 59 -4.87 3.18 6.50
C ILE A 59 -3.96 1.96 6.35
N ALA A 60 -3.54 1.36 7.46
CA ALA A 60 -2.67 0.18 7.42
C ALA A 60 -3.37 -1.03 6.79
N ASP A 61 -4.63 -1.28 7.10
CA ASP A 61 -5.39 -2.40 6.54
C ASP A 61 -5.62 -2.28 5.03
N GLU A 62 -5.74 -1.05 4.53
CA GLU A 62 -5.88 -0.77 3.10
C GLU A 62 -4.57 -0.88 2.31
N THR A 63 -3.44 -0.54 2.93
CA THR A 63 -2.20 -0.27 2.21
C THR A 63 -1.09 -1.29 2.47
N VAL A 64 -1.21 -2.11 3.54
CA VAL A 64 -0.20 -3.08 3.95
C VAL A 64 -0.71 -4.50 3.74
N ASP A 65 0.06 -5.33 3.04
CA ASP A 65 -0.22 -6.77 2.97
C ASP A 65 0.20 -7.47 4.27
N ILE A 66 -0.65 -7.30 5.30
CA ILE A 66 -0.40 -7.81 6.66
C ILE A 66 -0.28 -9.33 6.66
N LYS A 67 -1.01 -10.03 5.78
CA LYS A 67 -0.93 -11.49 5.65
C LYS A 67 0.47 -11.94 5.20
N ILE A 68 1.02 -11.30 4.20
CA ILE A 68 2.37 -11.60 3.70
C ILE A 68 3.42 -11.30 4.75
N ILE A 69 3.30 -10.16 5.47
CA ILE A 69 4.21 -9.82 6.58
C ILE A 69 4.14 -10.89 7.67
N GLY A 70 2.94 -11.33 8.05
CA GLY A 70 2.74 -12.40 9.03
C GLY A 70 3.39 -13.71 8.61
N LEU A 71 3.18 -14.15 7.37
CA LEU A 71 3.82 -15.35 6.84
C LEU A 71 5.35 -15.24 6.77
N TYR A 72 5.85 -14.04 6.51
CA TYR A 72 7.29 -13.78 6.54
C TYR A 72 7.84 -13.86 7.97
N ALA A 73 7.13 -13.29 8.95
CA ALA A 73 7.50 -13.32 10.37
C ALA A 73 7.55 -14.75 10.95
N LEU A 74 6.73 -15.68 10.44
CA LEU A 74 6.79 -17.09 10.81
C LEU A 74 8.12 -17.77 10.39
N GLY A 75 8.81 -17.22 9.40
CA GLY A 75 10.05 -17.81 8.89
C GLY A 75 9.90 -19.26 8.45
N PRO A 76 10.80 -20.19 8.88
CA PRO A 76 10.74 -21.60 8.52
C PRO A 76 9.46 -22.31 9.00
N TYR A 77 8.92 -21.94 10.16
CA TYR A 77 7.74 -22.57 10.77
C TYR A 77 6.49 -22.55 9.88
N ARG A 78 6.39 -21.61 8.95
CA ARG A 78 5.27 -21.57 7.98
C ARG A 78 5.12 -22.84 7.14
N LYS A 79 6.19 -23.66 7.01
CA LYS A 79 6.18 -24.93 6.27
C LYS A 79 5.62 -26.08 7.10
N GLU A 80 5.65 -25.95 8.42
CA GLU A 80 5.20 -26.98 9.37
C GLU A 80 3.71 -26.84 9.70
N LEU A 81 3.12 -25.67 9.44
CA LEU A 81 1.72 -25.40 9.71
C LEU A 81 0.81 -25.93 8.59
N ASN A 82 -0.31 -26.54 8.96
CA ASN A 82 -1.40 -26.81 8.04
C ASN A 82 -2.18 -25.52 7.69
N ASP A 83 -3.14 -25.63 6.76
CA ASP A 83 -3.85 -24.44 6.26
C ASP A 83 -4.75 -23.78 7.32
N ASP A 84 -5.39 -24.57 8.20
CA ASP A 84 -6.20 -24.03 9.31
C ASP A 84 -5.35 -23.26 10.31
N GLN A 85 -4.17 -23.80 10.64
CA GLN A 85 -3.21 -23.11 11.51
C GLN A 85 -2.69 -21.81 10.89
N LYS A 86 -2.39 -21.83 9.58
CA LYS A 86 -1.98 -20.61 8.85
C LYS A 86 -3.07 -19.56 8.83
N ASN A 87 -4.32 -19.98 8.59
CA ASN A 87 -5.46 -19.07 8.59
C ASN A 87 -5.70 -18.45 9.97
N LYS A 88 -5.68 -19.29 11.03
CA LYS A 88 -5.81 -18.81 12.41
C LYS A 88 -4.69 -17.84 12.79
N TYR A 89 -3.45 -18.20 12.44
CA TYR A 89 -2.30 -17.32 12.65
C TYR A 89 -2.46 -15.98 11.93
N ALA A 90 -2.87 -15.98 10.66
CA ALA A 90 -3.04 -14.77 9.87
C ALA A 90 -4.06 -13.80 10.48
N LEU A 91 -5.18 -14.33 11.02
CA LEU A 91 -6.19 -13.51 11.72
C LEU A 91 -5.60 -12.88 13.00
N LEU A 92 -4.98 -13.70 13.86
CA LEU A 92 -4.38 -13.21 15.10
C LEU A 92 -3.23 -12.22 14.84
N PHE A 93 -2.40 -12.50 13.82
CA PHE A 93 -1.32 -11.60 13.44
C PHE A 93 -1.85 -10.26 12.93
N LYS A 94 -2.93 -10.26 12.13
CA LYS A 94 -3.57 -9.03 11.65
C LYS A 94 -4.03 -8.16 12.82
N GLU A 95 -4.74 -8.73 13.79
CA GLU A 95 -5.20 -7.99 14.97
C GLU A 95 -4.03 -7.42 15.78
N TYR A 96 -3.02 -8.25 16.04
CA TYR A 96 -1.81 -7.84 16.75
C TYR A 96 -1.07 -6.73 16.02
N PHE A 97 -0.86 -6.88 14.71
CA PHE A 97 -0.18 -5.90 13.88
C PHE A 97 -0.91 -4.56 13.87
N LEU A 98 -2.21 -4.56 13.56
CA LEU A 98 -2.99 -3.33 13.50
C LEU A 98 -3.00 -2.60 14.85
N LYS A 99 -3.14 -3.34 15.95
CA LYS A 99 -3.14 -2.76 17.31
C LYS A 99 -1.77 -2.15 17.64
N THR A 100 -0.69 -2.93 17.51
CA THR A 100 0.65 -2.48 17.93
C THR A 100 1.21 -1.41 17.03
N PHE A 101 1.11 -1.58 15.72
CA PHE A 101 1.61 -0.63 14.74
C PHE A 101 0.93 0.74 14.85
N SER A 102 -0.41 0.75 14.88
CA SER A 102 -1.16 2.01 14.96
C SER A 102 -1.00 2.72 16.30
N SER A 103 -0.90 1.97 17.41
CA SER A 103 -0.61 2.56 18.73
C SER A 103 0.78 3.20 18.77
N ARG A 104 1.78 2.56 18.16
CA ARG A 104 3.13 3.11 18.06
C ARG A 104 3.18 4.37 17.20
N LEU A 105 2.50 4.35 16.04
CA LEU A 105 2.42 5.53 15.18
C LEU A 105 1.74 6.71 15.89
N ALA A 106 0.69 6.45 16.67
CA ALA A 106 -0.05 7.49 17.39
C ALA A 106 0.77 8.21 18.48
N GLU A 107 1.96 7.73 18.80
CA GLU A 107 2.90 8.42 19.70
C GLU A 107 3.68 9.56 19.00
N TYR A 108 3.67 9.59 17.67
CA TYR A 108 4.31 10.67 16.92
C TYR A 108 3.41 11.88 16.79
N SER A 109 3.97 13.05 17.06
CA SER A 109 3.32 14.34 16.81
C SER A 109 3.97 14.97 15.58
N ASN A 110 3.13 15.36 14.62
CA ASN A 110 3.55 16.04 13.39
C ASN A 110 4.76 15.39 12.68
N PRO A 111 4.68 14.08 12.34
CA PRO A 111 5.77 13.43 11.66
C PRO A 111 5.89 13.96 10.22
N GLU A 112 7.10 14.28 9.80
CA GLU A 112 7.42 14.62 8.43
C GLU A 112 8.18 13.46 7.81
N ILE A 113 7.61 12.88 6.74
CA ILE A 113 8.18 11.75 6.03
C ILE A 113 8.34 12.14 4.57
N GLU A 114 9.57 12.08 4.08
CA GLU A 114 9.90 12.37 2.69
C GLU A 114 10.32 11.11 1.94
N VAL A 115 9.74 10.89 0.79
CA VAL A 115 10.20 9.87 -0.16
C VAL A 115 11.43 10.42 -0.88
N THR A 116 12.54 9.70 -0.79
CA THR A 116 13.83 10.17 -1.31
C THR A 116 14.22 9.52 -2.64
N SER A 117 13.89 8.24 -2.82
CA SER A 117 14.18 7.53 -4.07
C SER A 117 13.38 6.24 -4.19
N LYS A 118 13.43 5.62 -5.38
CA LYS A 118 12.92 4.27 -5.62
C LYS A 118 13.92 3.45 -6.43
N GLU A 119 13.93 2.14 -6.20
CA GLU A 119 14.75 1.16 -6.90
C GLU A 119 13.89 -0.04 -7.33
N LYS A 120 13.79 -0.30 -8.63
CA LYS A 120 13.08 -1.46 -9.17
C LYS A 120 13.94 -2.71 -9.01
N LEU A 121 13.52 -3.65 -8.16
CA LEU A 121 14.21 -4.92 -7.97
C LEU A 121 13.92 -5.91 -9.11
N ASN A 122 12.67 -5.95 -9.58
CA ASN A 122 12.19 -6.76 -10.71
C ASN A 122 10.82 -6.24 -11.17
N GLU A 123 10.16 -6.96 -12.10
CA GLU A 123 8.87 -6.54 -12.65
C GLU A 123 7.76 -6.37 -11.59
N LYS A 124 7.84 -7.11 -10.48
CA LYS A 124 6.81 -7.13 -9.43
C LYS A 124 7.17 -6.38 -8.16
N TYR A 125 8.43 -6.07 -7.93
CA TYR A 125 8.87 -5.47 -6.68
C TYR A 125 9.72 -4.22 -6.90
N THR A 126 9.35 -3.17 -6.20
CA THR A 126 10.11 -1.91 -6.09
C THR A 126 10.39 -1.62 -4.61
N ILE A 127 11.61 -1.22 -4.30
CA ILE A 127 11.93 -0.61 -3.00
C ILE A 127 11.75 0.90 -3.14
N VAL A 128 10.97 1.48 -2.25
CA VAL A 128 10.87 2.94 -2.09
C VAL A 128 11.57 3.30 -0.80
N LEU A 129 12.44 4.29 -0.86
CA LEU A 129 13.21 4.79 0.27
C LEU A 129 12.57 6.09 0.76
N SER A 130 12.43 6.21 2.07
CA SER A 130 11.97 7.44 2.71
C SER A 130 12.70 7.70 4.02
N SER A 131 12.66 8.95 4.47
CA SER A 131 13.20 9.38 5.75
C SER A 131 12.09 10.02 6.59
N LEU A 132 11.94 9.57 7.83
CA LEU A 132 11.26 10.33 8.87
C LEU A 132 12.25 11.35 9.39
N ILE A 133 11.95 12.61 9.16
CA ILE A 133 12.85 13.72 9.42
C ILE A 133 13.15 13.84 10.94
N ALA A 134 14.42 14.12 11.25
CA ALA A 134 14.86 14.35 12.62
C ALA A 134 14.15 15.54 13.26
N THR A 135 13.98 15.49 14.59
CA THR A 135 13.54 16.63 15.42
C THR A 135 14.57 16.84 16.53
N GLU A 136 14.39 17.85 17.35
CA GLU A 136 15.29 18.07 18.52
C GLU A 136 15.35 16.88 19.48
N THR A 137 14.26 16.09 19.55
CA THR A 137 14.13 14.96 20.48
C THR A 137 14.18 13.59 19.81
N ARG A 138 14.28 13.52 18.48
CA ARG A 138 14.23 12.26 17.73
C ARG A 138 15.23 12.30 16.56
N PRO A 139 16.11 11.30 16.41
CA PRO A 139 16.97 11.18 15.24
C PRO A 139 16.18 10.88 13.96
N GLU A 140 16.81 11.10 12.82
CA GLU A 140 16.30 10.63 11.52
C GLU A 140 16.12 9.11 11.53
N VAL A 141 15.01 8.64 10.92
CA VAL A 141 14.76 7.21 10.72
C VAL A 141 14.56 6.94 9.23
N LYS A 142 15.44 6.12 8.66
CA LYS A 142 15.33 5.64 7.28
C LYS A 142 14.34 4.49 7.21
N ILE A 143 13.42 4.56 6.25
CA ILE A 143 12.35 3.58 6.07
C ILE A 143 12.41 3.04 4.63
N ASN A 144 12.49 1.72 4.50
CA ASN A 144 12.48 1.03 3.21
C ASN A 144 11.12 0.32 3.03
N TRP A 145 10.39 0.71 1.99
CA TRP A 145 9.09 0.15 1.65
C TRP A 145 9.25 -0.84 0.50
N ARG A 146 8.87 -2.07 0.72
CA ARG A 146 8.82 -3.07 -0.35
C ARG A 146 7.44 -3.09 -0.98
N ILE A 147 7.32 -2.52 -2.16
CA ILE A 147 6.05 -2.39 -2.88
C ILE A 147 5.93 -3.53 -3.88
N TYR A 148 4.79 -4.21 -3.84
CA TYR A 148 4.40 -5.23 -4.81
C TYR A 148 3.42 -4.64 -5.80
N THR A 149 3.74 -4.71 -7.09
CA THR A 149 2.85 -4.31 -8.17
C THR A 149 2.19 -5.56 -8.73
N LYS A 150 0.87 -5.57 -8.73
CA LYS A 150 0.05 -6.64 -9.34
C LYS A 150 -0.33 -6.19 -10.75
N ASP A 151 -0.07 -7.03 -11.74
CA ASP A 151 -0.53 -6.88 -13.12
C ASP A 151 -2.05 -6.97 -13.21
#